data_08afb85b66b2f3d01012640f61f8a2e3
#
_entry.id   08afb85b66b2f3d01012640f61f8a2e3
#
_cell.length_a   1.000
_cell.length_b   1.000
_cell.length_c   1.000
_cell.angle_alpha   90.00
_cell.angle_beta   90.00
_cell.angle_gamma   90.00
#
_symmetry.space_group_name_H-M   'P 1'
#
loop_
_entity.id
_entity.type
_entity.pdbx_description
1 polymer ?
#
loop_
_entity_poly.entity_id
_entity_poly.type
_entity_poly.pdbx_seq_one_letter_code
_entity_poly.pdbx_strand_id
1 'polypeptide(L)'
;LFGIGWLSIAKTDEIIVVQGKIVPIGEVTDIKMPMGGITKRILVNEGDYVDEGDILLELDDEANKERSITLETSKKITSNQLLLKKDEFDNFISFNNQLLESYEVSLNIENNLLKRLQGLLKSGAISEAEILRQKLKIQDLKSRIIQTSSNLQTKKLVYQQEISNLRKNEAEIKGQFAENLVNIRYKSIKA
;
A
#
# COMPACT_ATOMS: atom_id res chain seq x y z
N LEU A 1 103.68 -5.15 -6.85
CA LEU A 1 103.20 -6.18 -7.83
C LEU A 1 102.10 -7.08 -7.24
N PHE A 2 102.04 -7.35 -5.91
CA PHE A 2 100.93 -8.18 -5.30
C PHE A 2 99.53 -7.55 -5.34
N GLY A 3 99.43 -6.23 -5.29
CA GLY A 3 98.13 -5.54 -5.26
C GLY A 3 97.36 -5.60 -6.62
N ILE A 4 98.10 -5.65 -7.73
CA ILE A 4 97.46 -5.71 -9.08
C ILE A 4 96.91 -7.11 -9.36
N GLY A 5 97.55 -8.17 -8.86
CA GLY A 5 97.09 -9.55 -8.96
C GLY A 5 95.77 -9.81 -8.20
N TRP A 6 95.62 -9.17 -7.02
CA TRP A 6 94.41 -9.33 -6.22
C TRP A 6 93.20 -8.69 -6.88
N LEU A 7 93.32 -7.52 -7.51
CA LEU A 7 92.25 -6.84 -8.24
C LEU A 7 91.74 -7.60 -9.44
N SER A 8 92.57 -8.53 -10.02
CA SER A 8 92.17 -9.30 -11.17
C SER A 8 91.38 -10.57 -10.84
N ILE A 9 91.34 -10.99 -9.55
CA ILE A 9 90.69 -12.25 -9.10
C ILE A 9 89.53 -11.97 -8.12
N ALA A 10 89.47 -10.78 -7.53
CA ALA A 10 88.39 -10.43 -6.61
C ALA A 10 87.09 -10.29 -7.35
N LYS A 11 86.19 -11.27 -7.17
CA LYS A 11 84.80 -11.16 -7.56
C LYS A 11 84.02 -10.47 -6.45
N THR A 12 83.50 -9.29 -6.71
CA THR A 12 82.60 -8.59 -5.82
C THR A 12 81.17 -8.92 -6.22
N ASP A 13 80.42 -9.57 -5.35
CA ASP A 13 78.99 -9.80 -5.55
C ASP A 13 78.30 -8.47 -5.27
N GLU A 14 77.72 -7.89 -6.29
CA GLU A 14 76.89 -6.70 -6.18
C GLU A 14 75.41 -7.13 -5.93
N ILE A 15 74.97 -6.97 -4.71
CA ILE A 15 73.57 -7.27 -4.34
C ILE A 15 72.78 -6.04 -4.60
N ILE A 16 71.92 -6.09 -5.64
CA ILE A 16 70.95 -5.06 -5.91
C ILE A 16 69.65 -5.44 -5.20
N VAL A 17 69.29 -4.74 -4.14
CA VAL A 17 68.01 -4.89 -3.46
C VAL A 17 66.98 -4.05 -4.20
N VAL A 18 66.09 -4.70 -4.95
CA VAL A 18 64.97 -4.05 -5.60
C VAL A 18 63.71 -4.24 -4.74
N GLN A 19 63.14 -3.14 -4.28
CA GLN A 19 61.84 -3.17 -3.62
C GLN A 19 60.72 -3.21 -4.70
N GLY A 20 60.09 -4.35 -4.85
CA GLY A 20 58.96 -4.54 -5.73
C GLY A 20 57.65 -4.73 -4.93
N LYS A 21 56.59 -4.09 -5.34
CA LYS A 21 55.22 -4.35 -4.84
C LYS A 21 54.51 -5.25 -5.86
N ILE A 22 54.08 -6.43 -5.42
CA ILE A 22 53.21 -7.29 -6.23
C ILE A 22 51.84 -6.65 -6.26
N VAL A 23 51.36 -6.31 -7.44
CA VAL A 23 49.99 -5.82 -7.68
C VAL A 23 49.23 -6.85 -8.54
N PRO A 24 47.96 -7.14 -8.27
CA PRO A 24 47.15 -8.05 -9.10
C PRO A 24 47.03 -7.50 -10.53
N ILE A 25 46.99 -8.40 -11.50
CA ILE A 25 46.70 -8.08 -12.91
C ILE A 25 45.16 -8.01 -13.01
N GLY A 26 44.61 -6.78 -12.98
CA GLY A 26 43.19 -6.52 -13.08
C GLY A 26 42.72 -5.47 -12.07
N GLU A 27 41.49 -5.05 -12.17
CA GLU A 27 40.88 -4.13 -11.22
C GLU A 27 40.47 -4.88 -9.95
N VAL A 28 40.87 -4.34 -8.80
CA VAL A 28 40.41 -4.81 -7.48
C VAL A 28 39.05 -4.17 -7.24
N THR A 29 37.98 -4.98 -7.20
CA THR A 29 36.64 -4.52 -6.89
C THR A 29 36.37 -4.64 -5.41
N ASP A 30 36.16 -3.50 -4.76
CA ASP A 30 35.74 -3.45 -3.36
C ASP A 30 34.23 -3.78 -3.26
N ILE A 31 33.90 -4.94 -2.74
CA ILE A 31 32.50 -5.32 -2.46
C ILE A 31 32.06 -4.68 -1.15
N LYS A 32 31.18 -3.67 -1.25
CA LYS A 32 30.64 -2.96 -0.09
C LYS A 32 29.28 -3.54 0.29
N MET A 33 29.09 -3.79 1.58
CA MET A 33 27.79 -4.16 2.11
C MET A 33 26.85 -2.93 2.10
N PRO A 34 25.73 -2.97 1.35
CA PRO A 34 24.80 -1.85 1.31
C PRO A 34 24.05 -1.63 2.62
N MET A 35 24.00 -2.66 3.47
CA MET A 35 23.36 -2.63 4.79
C MET A 35 24.20 -3.38 5.82
N GLY A 36 24.21 -2.90 7.06
CA GLY A 36 24.76 -3.63 8.20
C GLY A 36 23.90 -4.83 8.59
N GLY A 37 24.48 -5.79 9.29
CA GLY A 37 23.77 -6.96 9.77
C GLY A 37 24.68 -7.95 10.51
N ILE A 38 24.06 -8.99 11.08
CA ILE A 38 24.79 -10.11 11.70
C ILE A 38 25.06 -11.13 10.60
N THR A 39 26.32 -11.56 10.47
CA THR A 39 26.68 -12.61 9.52
C THR A 39 26.13 -13.95 9.97
N LYS A 40 25.37 -14.60 9.10
CA LYS A 40 24.84 -15.95 9.31
C LYS A 40 25.81 -17.02 8.82
N ARG A 41 26.33 -16.84 7.60
CA ARG A 41 27.29 -17.75 6.96
C ARG A 41 28.24 -17.00 6.06
N ILE A 42 29.50 -17.41 6.03
CA ILE A 42 30.50 -17.05 5.01
C ILE A 42 30.65 -18.28 4.12
N LEU A 43 30.48 -18.13 2.83
CA LEU A 43 30.43 -19.23 1.85
C LEU A 43 31.72 -19.38 1.06
N VAL A 44 32.67 -18.44 1.20
CA VAL A 44 33.93 -18.41 0.47
C VAL A 44 35.08 -18.17 1.44
N ASN A 45 36.26 -18.70 1.11
CA ASN A 45 37.48 -18.48 1.86
C ASN A 45 38.46 -17.64 1.05
N GLU A 46 39.46 -17.10 1.74
CA GLU A 46 40.53 -16.37 1.08
C GLU A 46 41.30 -17.28 0.11
N GLY A 47 41.37 -16.84 -1.16
CA GLY A 47 42.00 -17.59 -2.25
C GLY A 47 41.01 -18.38 -3.13
N ASP A 48 39.74 -18.43 -2.79
CA ASP A 48 38.72 -19.10 -3.63
C ASP A 48 38.44 -18.32 -4.93
N TYR A 49 38.20 -19.03 -6.00
CA TYR A 49 37.67 -18.44 -7.24
C TYR A 49 36.17 -18.27 -7.14
N VAL A 50 35.68 -17.11 -7.57
CA VAL A 50 34.26 -16.78 -7.57
C VAL A 50 33.85 -16.21 -8.93
N ASP A 51 32.66 -16.57 -9.38
CA ASP A 51 32.07 -16.03 -10.60
C ASP A 51 31.10 -14.89 -10.26
N GLU A 52 30.83 -14.01 -11.23
CA GLU A 52 29.86 -12.92 -11.07
C GLU A 52 28.49 -13.45 -10.68
N GLY A 53 27.98 -12.99 -9.56
CA GLY A 53 26.68 -13.40 -9.00
C GLY A 53 26.74 -14.49 -7.93
N ASP A 54 27.91 -15.06 -7.66
CA ASP A 54 28.10 -16.02 -6.58
C ASP A 54 27.87 -15.37 -5.22
N ILE A 55 27.22 -16.11 -4.31
CA ILE A 55 26.95 -15.64 -2.96
C ILE A 55 28.19 -15.83 -2.10
N LEU A 56 28.77 -14.73 -1.65
CA LEU A 56 29.97 -14.72 -0.82
C LEU A 56 29.64 -14.88 0.66
N LEU A 57 28.57 -14.23 1.09
CA LEU A 57 28.18 -14.13 2.48
C LEU A 57 26.68 -13.94 2.61
N GLU A 58 26.08 -14.59 3.61
CA GLU A 58 24.69 -14.41 3.99
C GLU A 58 24.60 -13.75 5.36
N LEU A 59 23.79 -12.69 5.44
CA LEU A 59 23.40 -12.04 6.68
C LEU A 59 22.14 -12.69 7.25
N ASP A 60 21.92 -12.53 8.55
CA ASP A 60 20.69 -12.97 9.20
C ASP A 60 19.49 -12.19 8.66
N ASP A 61 18.49 -12.92 8.19
CA ASP A 61 17.25 -12.42 7.57
C ASP A 61 15.96 -12.85 8.29
N GLU A 62 16.09 -13.53 9.43
CA GLU A 62 14.95 -14.11 10.15
C GLU A 62 13.92 -13.04 10.53
N ALA A 63 14.37 -11.94 11.13
CA ALA A 63 13.49 -10.82 11.48
C ALA A 63 12.78 -10.19 10.26
N ASN A 64 13.46 -10.13 9.11
CA ASN A 64 12.86 -9.61 7.88
C ASN A 64 11.83 -10.59 7.30
N LYS A 65 12.06 -11.89 7.41
CA LYS A 65 11.09 -12.93 6.99
C LYS A 65 9.82 -12.88 7.84
N GLU A 66 9.96 -12.82 9.16
CA GLU A 66 8.83 -12.66 10.08
C GLU A 66 8.04 -11.38 9.82
N ARG A 67 8.75 -10.28 9.54
CA ARG A 67 8.13 -9.01 9.15
C ARG A 67 7.35 -9.15 7.83
N SER A 68 7.87 -9.91 6.84
CA SER A 68 7.15 -10.18 5.59
C SER A 68 5.82 -10.89 5.84
N ILE A 69 5.80 -11.93 6.67
CA ILE A 69 4.59 -12.68 7.02
C ILE A 69 3.57 -11.76 7.70
N THR A 70 4.03 -10.93 8.64
CA THR A 70 3.17 -9.97 9.33
C THR A 70 2.56 -8.94 8.38
N LEU A 71 3.37 -8.37 7.48
CA LEU A 71 2.92 -7.38 6.49
C LEU A 71 1.97 -8.00 5.46
N GLU A 72 2.22 -9.24 5.03
CA GLU A 72 1.33 -9.96 4.12
C GLU A 72 -0.03 -10.23 4.78
N THR A 73 -0.03 -10.66 6.04
CA THR A 73 -1.25 -10.84 6.83
C THR A 73 -2.01 -9.52 6.99
N SER A 74 -1.32 -8.44 7.34
CA SER A 74 -1.91 -7.10 7.48
C SER A 74 -2.51 -6.60 6.16
N LYS A 75 -1.81 -6.82 5.04
CA LYS A 75 -2.31 -6.51 3.70
C LYS A 75 -3.62 -7.25 3.41
N LYS A 76 -3.68 -8.56 3.69
CA LYS A 76 -4.88 -9.38 3.49
C LYS A 76 -6.06 -8.89 4.33
N ILE A 77 -5.81 -8.57 5.61
CA ILE A 77 -6.84 -8.02 6.51
C ILE A 77 -7.37 -6.69 5.97
N THR A 78 -6.48 -5.76 5.62
CA THR A 78 -6.87 -4.43 5.12
C THR A 78 -7.61 -4.51 3.78
N SER A 79 -7.20 -5.40 2.87
CA SER A 79 -7.91 -5.64 1.62
C SER A 79 -9.32 -6.19 1.85
N ASN A 80 -9.51 -7.11 2.81
CA ASN A 80 -10.82 -7.62 3.18
C ASN A 80 -11.69 -6.52 3.82
N GLN A 81 -11.14 -5.70 4.71
CA GLN A 81 -11.85 -4.56 5.29
C GLN A 81 -12.31 -3.57 4.22
N LEU A 82 -11.46 -3.29 3.22
CA LEU A 82 -11.81 -2.42 2.11
C LEU A 82 -12.95 -3.00 1.27
N LEU A 83 -12.95 -4.31 1.01
CA LEU A 83 -14.02 -5.00 0.29
C LEU A 83 -15.34 -4.89 1.06
N LEU A 84 -15.34 -5.29 2.33
CA LEU A 84 -16.53 -5.24 3.18
C LEU A 84 -17.09 -3.80 3.31
N LYS A 85 -16.21 -2.80 3.43
CA LYS A 85 -16.65 -1.40 3.51
C LYS A 85 -17.27 -0.91 2.20
N LYS A 86 -16.80 -1.37 1.05
CA LYS A 86 -17.43 -1.09 -0.25
C LYS A 86 -18.79 -1.74 -0.37
N ASP A 87 -18.91 -3.00 0.00
CA ASP A 87 -20.17 -3.73 -0.03
C ASP A 87 -21.22 -3.08 0.90
N GLU A 88 -20.79 -2.65 2.10
CA GLU A 88 -21.62 -1.90 3.04
C GLU A 88 -22.11 -0.58 2.42
N PHE A 89 -21.21 0.14 1.76
CA PHE A 89 -21.53 1.38 1.07
C PHE A 89 -22.54 1.18 -0.07
N ASP A 90 -22.31 0.19 -0.92
CA ASP A 90 -23.18 -0.11 -2.06
C ASP A 90 -24.58 -0.54 -1.60
N ASN A 91 -24.67 -1.36 -0.56
CA ASN A 91 -25.93 -1.74 0.07
C ASN A 91 -26.66 -0.53 0.67
N PHE A 92 -25.93 0.35 1.36
CA PHE A 92 -26.48 1.58 1.93
C PHE A 92 -27.06 2.50 0.84
N ILE A 93 -26.33 2.70 -0.26
CA ILE A 93 -26.79 3.50 -1.41
C ILE A 93 -28.04 2.87 -2.04
N SER A 94 -28.00 1.57 -2.31
CA SER A 94 -29.12 0.84 -2.93
C SER A 94 -30.38 0.94 -2.08
N PHE A 95 -30.28 0.67 -0.78
CA PHE A 95 -31.42 0.75 0.14
C PHE A 95 -32.04 2.16 0.17
N ASN A 96 -31.22 3.21 0.31
CA ASN A 96 -31.74 4.58 0.40
C ASN A 96 -32.32 5.05 -0.92
N ASN A 97 -31.78 4.62 -2.07
CA ASN A 97 -32.38 4.94 -3.38
C ASN A 97 -33.78 4.29 -3.54
N GLN A 98 -33.91 3.02 -3.14
CA GLN A 98 -35.23 2.33 -3.15
C GLN A 98 -36.22 3.01 -2.21
N LEU A 99 -35.75 3.47 -1.05
CA LEU A 99 -36.61 4.19 -0.10
C LEU A 99 -37.08 5.55 -0.67
N LEU A 100 -36.18 6.30 -1.30
CA LEU A 100 -36.52 7.56 -1.99
C LEU A 100 -37.53 7.32 -3.11
N GLU A 101 -37.31 6.34 -3.95
CA GLU A 101 -38.24 5.96 -5.02
C GLU A 101 -39.63 5.62 -4.45
N SER A 102 -39.72 4.86 -3.36
CA SER A 102 -40.95 4.55 -2.67
C SER A 102 -41.70 5.80 -2.17
N TYR A 103 -40.96 6.77 -1.61
CA TYR A 103 -41.53 8.02 -1.17
C TYR A 103 -42.02 8.89 -2.35
N GLU A 104 -41.29 8.92 -3.46
CA GLU A 104 -41.66 9.65 -4.66
C GLU A 104 -42.94 9.07 -5.30
N VAL A 105 -43.06 7.74 -5.39
CA VAL A 105 -44.28 7.06 -5.83
C VAL A 105 -45.43 7.42 -4.91
N SER A 106 -45.24 7.35 -3.58
CA SER A 106 -46.28 7.71 -2.60
C SER A 106 -46.69 9.18 -2.74
N LEU A 107 -45.71 10.09 -2.91
CA LEU A 107 -45.98 11.52 -3.11
C LEU A 107 -46.82 11.76 -4.38
N ASN A 108 -46.54 11.04 -5.47
CA ASN A 108 -47.31 11.13 -6.71
C ASN A 108 -48.76 10.67 -6.50
N ILE A 109 -49.00 9.55 -5.79
CA ILE A 109 -50.32 9.05 -5.44
C ILE A 109 -51.09 10.08 -4.62
N GLU A 110 -50.46 10.62 -3.55
CA GLU A 110 -51.11 11.60 -2.69
C GLU A 110 -51.44 12.93 -3.41
N ASN A 111 -50.57 13.36 -4.32
CA ASN A 111 -50.84 14.52 -5.18
C ASN A 111 -52.04 14.27 -6.14
N ASN A 112 -52.15 13.08 -6.71
CA ASN A 112 -53.28 12.71 -7.56
C ASN A 112 -54.60 12.66 -6.76
N LEU A 113 -54.51 12.15 -5.51
CA LEU A 113 -55.68 12.17 -4.60
C LEU A 113 -56.06 13.61 -4.27
N LEU A 114 -55.10 14.49 -3.97
CA LEU A 114 -55.40 15.91 -3.71
C LEU A 114 -56.14 16.57 -4.86
N LYS A 115 -55.74 16.32 -6.13
CA LYS A 115 -56.43 16.85 -7.32
C LYS A 115 -57.88 16.38 -7.39
N ARG A 116 -58.15 15.10 -7.08
CA ARG A 116 -59.54 14.55 -7.05
C ARG A 116 -60.37 15.19 -5.93
N LEU A 117 -59.80 15.30 -4.71
CA LEU A 117 -60.47 15.93 -3.59
C LEU A 117 -60.79 17.41 -3.84
N GLN A 118 -59.91 18.15 -4.51
CA GLN A 118 -60.18 19.53 -4.92
C GLN A 118 -61.36 19.64 -5.89
N GLY A 119 -61.59 18.67 -6.76
CA GLY A 119 -62.77 18.59 -7.59
C GLY A 119 -64.06 18.38 -6.76
N LEU A 120 -64.04 17.49 -5.77
CA LEU A 120 -65.14 17.22 -4.87
C LEU A 120 -65.47 18.41 -3.94
N LEU A 121 -64.47 19.17 -3.49
CA LEU A 121 -64.65 20.39 -2.72
C LEU A 121 -65.50 21.43 -3.51
N LYS A 122 -65.18 21.59 -4.81
CA LYS A 122 -65.93 22.52 -5.68
C LYS A 122 -67.40 22.15 -5.81
N SER A 123 -67.74 20.87 -5.71
CA SER A 123 -69.14 20.37 -5.72
C SER A 123 -69.82 20.37 -4.35
N GLY A 124 -69.12 20.81 -3.30
CA GLY A 124 -69.60 20.81 -1.92
C GLY A 124 -69.65 19.43 -1.26
N ALA A 125 -69.06 18.39 -1.87
CA ALA A 125 -69.12 17.00 -1.39
C ALA A 125 -68.14 16.69 -0.24
N ILE A 126 -67.13 17.54 0.01
CA ILE A 126 -66.17 17.38 1.10
C ILE A 126 -65.87 18.73 1.77
N SER A 127 -65.25 18.68 2.97
CA SER A 127 -64.83 19.87 3.74
C SER A 127 -63.42 20.34 3.39
N GLU A 128 -63.15 21.63 3.64
CA GLU A 128 -61.78 22.19 3.54
C GLU A 128 -60.82 21.50 4.48
N ALA A 129 -61.29 21.02 5.63
CA ALA A 129 -60.45 20.27 6.58
C ALA A 129 -59.86 19.01 5.97
N GLU A 130 -60.58 18.32 5.04
CA GLU A 130 -60.07 17.14 4.35
C GLU A 130 -58.95 17.49 3.38
N ILE A 131 -59.09 18.60 2.64
CA ILE A 131 -58.02 19.14 1.78
C ILE A 131 -56.79 19.49 2.61
N LEU A 132 -56.96 20.10 3.80
CA LEU A 132 -55.84 20.46 4.67
C LEU A 132 -55.13 19.21 5.18
N ARG A 133 -55.84 18.17 5.61
CA ARG A 133 -55.23 16.89 6.01
C ARG A 133 -54.42 16.27 4.88
N GLN A 134 -54.93 16.30 3.65
CA GLN A 134 -54.25 15.76 2.48
C GLN A 134 -52.96 16.56 2.17
N LYS A 135 -52.99 17.88 2.29
CA LYS A 135 -51.82 18.73 2.13
C LYS A 135 -50.74 18.44 3.20
N LEU A 136 -51.14 18.18 4.45
CA LEU A 136 -50.20 17.81 5.53
C LEU A 136 -49.51 16.48 5.25
N LYS A 137 -50.23 15.46 4.73
CA LYS A 137 -49.60 14.19 4.30
C LYS A 137 -48.56 14.40 3.20
N ILE A 138 -48.89 15.21 2.20
CA ILE A 138 -47.97 15.56 1.12
C ILE A 138 -46.71 16.28 1.68
N GLN A 139 -46.90 17.19 2.63
CA GLN A 139 -45.83 17.91 3.25
C GLN A 139 -44.90 16.98 4.10
N ASP A 140 -45.49 16.01 4.82
CA ASP A 140 -44.74 14.99 5.56
C ASP A 140 -43.87 14.15 4.60
N LEU A 141 -44.45 13.66 3.50
CA LEU A 141 -43.70 12.90 2.49
C LEU A 141 -42.53 13.72 1.89
N LYS A 142 -42.77 14.99 1.56
CA LYS A 142 -41.70 15.89 1.06
C LYS A 142 -40.61 16.05 2.08
N SER A 143 -40.93 16.22 3.35
CA SER A 143 -39.96 16.33 4.44
C SER A 143 -39.11 15.06 4.60
N ARG A 144 -39.75 13.87 4.47
CA ARG A 144 -39.06 12.57 4.50
C ARG A 144 -38.10 12.41 3.32
N ILE A 145 -38.51 12.79 2.11
CA ILE A 145 -37.63 12.78 0.93
C ILE A 145 -36.41 13.66 1.15
N ILE A 146 -36.59 14.89 1.59
CA ILE A 146 -35.49 15.84 1.87
C ILE A 146 -34.57 15.27 2.93
N GLN A 147 -35.10 14.77 4.05
CA GLN A 147 -34.33 14.21 5.14
C GLN A 147 -33.52 12.99 4.71
N THR A 148 -34.16 12.05 3.97
CA THR A 148 -33.48 10.85 3.47
C THR A 148 -32.40 11.20 2.46
N SER A 149 -32.67 12.11 1.53
CA SER A 149 -31.71 12.59 0.54
C SER A 149 -30.52 13.29 1.20
N SER A 150 -30.76 14.15 2.18
CA SER A 150 -29.69 14.82 2.94
C SER A 150 -28.83 13.83 3.74
N ASN A 151 -29.48 12.85 4.41
CA ASN A 151 -28.77 11.79 5.14
C ASN A 151 -27.91 10.94 4.18
N LEU A 152 -28.49 10.56 3.03
CA LEU A 152 -27.78 9.83 1.97
C LEU A 152 -26.52 10.58 1.53
N GLN A 153 -26.64 11.88 1.23
CA GLN A 153 -25.52 12.70 0.80
C GLN A 153 -24.41 12.80 1.88
N THR A 154 -24.80 13.04 3.11
CA THR A 154 -23.85 13.15 4.23
C THR A 154 -23.12 11.83 4.48
N LYS A 155 -23.87 10.72 4.52
CA LYS A 155 -23.27 9.39 4.75
C LYS A 155 -22.40 8.94 3.58
N LYS A 156 -22.77 9.28 2.34
CA LYS A 156 -21.92 9.03 1.16
C LYS A 156 -20.53 9.63 1.31
N LEU A 157 -20.43 10.86 1.78
CA LEU A 157 -19.15 11.52 2.03
C LEU A 157 -18.33 10.80 3.13
N VAL A 158 -19.01 10.39 4.21
CA VAL A 158 -18.35 9.63 5.30
C VAL A 158 -17.78 8.30 4.78
N TYR A 159 -18.58 7.51 4.05
CA TYR A 159 -18.09 6.25 3.47
C TYR A 159 -16.94 6.46 2.50
N GLN A 160 -17.01 7.48 1.66
CA GLN A 160 -15.91 7.82 0.73
C GLN A 160 -14.62 8.14 1.49
N GLN A 161 -14.72 8.88 2.60
CA GLN A 161 -13.56 9.19 3.45
C GLN A 161 -12.99 7.93 4.10
N GLU A 162 -13.83 7.06 4.65
CA GLU A 162 -13.40 5.80 5.27
C GLU A 162 -12.73 4.87 4.23
N ILE A 163 -13.30 4.72 3.04
CA ILE A 163 -12.73 3.95 1.93
C ILE A 163 -11.37 4.54 1.51
N SER A 164 -11.27 5.87 1.44
CA SER A 164 -10.02 6.56 1.11
C SER A 164 -8.93 6.28 2.15
N ASN A 165 -9.28 6.33 3.44
CA ASN A 165 -8.36 6.02 4.53
C ASN A 165 -7.88 4.56 4.49
N LEU A 166 -8.78 3.60 4.22
CA LEU A 166 -8.41 2.19 4.06
C LEU A 166 -7.48 1.97 2.87
N ARG A 167 -7.73 2.64 1.73
CA ARG A 167 -6.83 2.59 0.56
C ARG A 167 -5.45 3.15 0.86
N LYS A 168 -5.38 4.25 1.62
CA LYS A 168 -4.11 4.83 2.07
C LYS A 168 -3.34 3.84 2.92
N ASN A 169 -3.99 3.25 3.93
CA ASN A 169 -3.38 2.23 4.79
C ASN A 169 -2.90 1.00 3.98
N GLU A 170 -3.70 0.52 3.02
CA GLU A 170 -3.29 -0.58 2.13
C GLU A 170 -2.04 -0.22 1.32
N ALA A 171 -1.96 1.01 0.81
CA ALA A 171 -0.80 1.49 0.06
C ALA A 171 0.46 1.60 0.94
N GLU A 172 0.32 2.06 2.18
CA GLU A 172 1.41 2.12 3.16
C GLU A 172 1.96 0.72 3.48
N ILE A 173 1.07 -0.26 3.74
CA ILE A 173 1.46 -1.65 3.99
C ILE A 173 2.18 -2.25 2.76
N LYS A 174 1.68 -1.99 1.54
CA LYS A 174 2.34 -2.42 0.29
C LYS A 174 3.73 -1.82 0.14
N GLY A 175 3.90 -0.54 0.48
CA GLY A 175 5.19 0.15 0.49
C GLY A 175 6.17 -0.49 1.46
N GLN A 176 5.76 -0.71 2.70
CA GLN A 176 6.58 -1.36 3.73
C GLN A 176 6.95 -2.80 3.34
N PHE A 177 6.04 -3.54 2.72
CA PHE A 177 6.31 -4.88 2.23
C PHE A 177 7.37 -4.88 1.12
N ALA A 178 7.25 -3.97 0.15
CA ALA A 178 8.24 -3.81 -0.93
C ALA A 178 9.62 -3.42 -0.38
N GLU A 179 9.68 -2.47 0.56
CA GLU A 179 10.93 -2.10 1.24
C GLU A 179 11.57 -3.29 1.97
N ASN A 180 10.76 -4.07 2.70
CA ASN A 180 11.26 -5.24 3.42
C ASN A 180 11.81 -6.32 2.46
N LEU A 181 11.19 -6.51 1.28
CA LEU A 181 11.70 -7.42 0.25
C LEU A 181 13.06 -6.96 -0.31
N VAL A 182 13.25 -5.66 -0.48
CA VAL A 182 14.57 -5.09 -0.87
C VAL A 182 15.60 -5.36 0.22
N ASN A 183 15.24 -5.17 1.49
CA ASN A 183 16.11 -5.46 2.62
C ASN A 183 16.53 -6.94 2.68
N ILE A 184 15.59 -7.87 2.43
CA ILE A 184 15.90 -9.31 2.33
C ILE A 184 16.89 -9.58 1.19
N ARG A 185 16.72 -8.93 0.04
CA ARG A 185 17.64 -9.10 -1.11
C ARG A 185 19.07 -8.70 -0.76
N TYR A 186 19.25 -7.62 0.01
CA TYR A 186 20.55 -7.15 0.45
C TYR A 186 21.19 -7.99 1.57
N LYS A 187 20.47 -9.02 2.08
CA LYS A 187 21.05 -9.97 3.03
C LYS A 187 21.93 -11.04 2.38
N SER A 188 21.93 -11.15 1.06
CA SER A 188 22.87 -12.00 0.31
C SER A 188 23.86 -11.11 -0.45
N ILE A 189 25.11 -11.15 -0.05
CA ILE A 189 26.21 -10.41 -0.68
C ILE A 189 26.79 -11.27 -1.80
N LYS A 190 26.87 -10.71 -2.99
CA LYS A 190 27.32 -11.41 -4.21
C LYS A 190 28.60 -10.79 -4.74
N ALA A 191 29.35 -11.63 -5.47
CA ALA A 191 30.51 -11.22 -6.26
C ALA A 191 30.10 -10.31 -7.42
#